data_14d06a1abf162460c9a9e3c6a4853a04
#
_entry.id   14d06a1abf162460c9a9e3c6a4853a04
#
_cell.length_a   1.000
_cell.length_b   1.000
_cell.length_c   1.000
_cell.angle_alpha   90.00
_cell.angle_beta   90.00
_cell.angle_gamma   90.00
#
_symmetry.space_group_name_H-M   'P 1'
#
loop_
_entity.id
_entity.type
_entity.pdbx_description
1 polymer ?
#
loop_
_entity_poly.entity_id
_entity_poly.type
_entity_poly.pdbx_seq_one_letter_code
_entity_poly.pdbx_strand_id
1 'polypeptide(L)'
;SIEKKLYEKIKDSYKKVTGFDDCVFILDKNMKIPDSEIFFEEKYENSEVKATETIKVEPDFSTFDDLFVGGPNNLAVTAAKSVVSSPGKRFNPLFIYGPPGVGKTFLLKTIERSHHSSFYIDSESFLDSYIRGIKNNDIDVFKSKIRSVDILLVDDIQFFMGKKGVSEELFHTINYFLNNEKSVVLVSDQKPERLLGFPERLVSRILNGLVTDIEKPDDEMFLKVLKKANKDHGGYLLSREEISKLKNLKINSFRDINGIINKVLLNKQTGKSNNEYINELISEKSEGYLEAIKPEHILNYVSKVFQVDKELIISKNRSSNVNESRKLFANLARNHTDLSLNQI
;
A
#
# COMPACT_ATOMS: atom_id res chain seq x y z
N SER A 1 -18.35 39.38 2.68
CA SER A 1 -17.53 38.98 1.50
C SER A 1 -17.42 37.45 1.47
N ILE A 2 -17.22 36.92 0.31
CA ILE A 2 -17.10 35.46 0.08
C ILE A 2 -15.93 34.89 0.88
N GLU A 3 -14.84 35.62 1.00
CA GLU A 3 -13.64 35.27 1.76
C GLU A 3 -13.93 35.02 3.25
N LYS A 4 -14.77 35.85 3.89
CA LYS A 4 -15.12 35.71 5.30
C LYS A 4 -15.95 34.45 5.56
N LYS A 5 -16.86 34.09 4.64
CA LYS A 5 -17.64 32.85 4.72
C LYS A 5 -16.80 31.60 4.47
N LEU A 6 -15.79 31.69 3.62
CA LEU A 6 -14.87 30.59 3.35
C LEU A 6 -13.95 30.34 4.55
N TYR A 7 -13.42 31.42 5.15
CA TYR A 7 -12.61 31.38 6.35
C TYR A 7 -13.32 30.71 7.53
N GLU A 8 -14.57 31.10 7.80
CA GLU A 8 -15.38 30.48 8.88
C GLU A 8 -15.62 28.99 8.62
N LYS A 9 -15.91 28.60 7.37
CA LYS A 9 -16.11 27.18 7.02
C LYS A 9 -14.84 26.34 7.18
N ILE A 10 -13.68 26.90 6.83
CA ILE A 10 -12.39 26.23 7.00
C ILE A 10 -12.07 26.09 8.49
N LYS A 11 -12.29 27.16 9.28
CA LYS A 11 -12.10 27.14 10.73
C LYS A 11 -12.99 26.09 11.43
N ASP A 12 -14.28 26.01 11.06
CA ASP A 12 -15.21 25.02 11.58
C ASP A 12 -14.83 23.58 11.20
N SER A 13 -14.34 23.38 9.98
CA SER A 13 -13.85 22.07 9.53
C SER A 13 -12.58 21.66 10.26
N TYR A 14 -11.66 22.58 10.46
CA TYR A 14 -10.42 22.36 11.20
C TYR A 14 -10.71 21.98 12.67
N LYS A 15 -11.61 22.73 13.34
CA LYS A 15 -12.03 22.45 14.71
C LYS A 15 -12.66 21.04 14.84
N LYS A 16 -13.45 20.60 13.85
CA LYS A 16 -14.07 19.26 13.84
C LYS A 16 -13.05 18.13 13.70
N VAL A 17 -11.95 18.38 12.97
CA VAL A 17 -10.94 17.35 12.69
C VAL A 17 -9.85 17.30 13.76
N THR A 18 -9.43 18.44 14.30
CA THR A 18 -8.27 18.54 15.21
C THR A 18 -8.64 18.77 16.67
N GLY A 19 -9.85 19.24 16.94
CA GLY A 19 -10.30 19.60 18.30
C GLY A 19 -9.75 20.92 18.84
N PHE A 20 -8.94 21.67 18.06
CA PHE A 20 -8.38 22.96 18.46
C PHE A 20 -9.23 24.15 18.03
N ASP A 21 -9.37 25.16 18.92
CA ASP A 21 -10.23 26.32 18.73
C ASP A 21 -9.55 27.48 17.96
N ASP A 22 -8.23 27.55 17.97
CA ASP A 22 -7.48 28.66 17.36
C ASP A 22 -6.52 28.20 16.29
N CYS A 23 -6.74 28.67 15.06
CA CYS A 23 -5.83 28.60 13.94
C CYS A 23 -5.74 30.00 13.29
N VAL A 24 -4.52 30.43 12.96
CA VAL A 24 -4.28 31.70 12.23
C VAL A 24 -3.86 31.33 10.81
N PHE A 25 -4.70 31.72 9.84
CA PHE A 25 -4.34 31.57 8.42
C PHE A 25 -3.68 32.87 7.94
N ILE A 26 -2.45 32.79 7.48
CA ILE A 26 -1.74 33.91 6.87
C ILE A 26 -1.82 33.78 5.36
N LEU A 27 -2.58 34.67 4.71
CA LEU A 27 -2.64 34.78 3.26
C LEU A 27 -1.54 35.71 2.77
N ASP A 28 -0.49 35.16 2.16
CA ASP A 28 0.48 35.95 1.43
C ASP A 28 -0.04 36.22 0.01
N LYS A 29 -0.34 37.48 -0.30
CA LYS A 29 -0.89 37.94 -1.58
C LYS A 29 0.06 37.78 -2.77
N ASN A 30 1.33 37.44 -2.54
CA ASN A 30 2.36 37.30 -3.57
C ASN A 30 2.75 35.84 -3.83
N MET A 31 2.14 34.88 -3.15
CA MET A 31 2.46 33.47 -3.33
C MET A 31 1.69 32.92 -4.53
N LYS A 32 2.40 32.59 -5.62
CA LYS A 32 1.88 31.66 -6.62
C LYS A 32 1.86 30.27 -5.96
N ILE A 33 0.66 29.79 -5.67
CA ILE A 33 0.45 28.45 -5.11
C ILE A 33 0.92 27.43 -6.15
N PRO A 34 1.97 26.62 -5.88
CA PRO A 34 2.18 25.38 -6.62
C PRO A 34 1.11 24.40 -6.15
N ASP A 35 0.46 23.71 -7.07
CA ASP A 35 -0.51 22.64 -6.77
C ASP A 35 0.15 21.54 -5.93
N SER A 36 0.12 21.62 -4.62
CA SER A 36 0.47 20.57 -3.66
C SER A 36 1.43 20.87 -2.51
N GLU A 37 1.28 21.94 -1.73
CA GLU A 37 1.92 21.90 -0.40
C GLU A 37 1.25 22.91 0.56
N ILE A 38 0.57 22.38 1.56
CA ILE A 38 0.12 23.15 2.74
C ILE A 38 1.17 22.93 3.83
N PHE A 39 1.97 23.96 4.14
CA PHE A 39 2.90 23.94 5.27
C PHE A 39 2.19 24.44 6.52
N PHE A 40 2.30 23.71 7.62
CA PHE A 40 1.93 24.14 8.96
C PHE A 40 3.20 24.48 9.74
N GLU A 41 3.34 25.73 10.19
CA GLU A 41 4.32 26.10 11.23
C GLU A 41 3.66 25.93 12.61
N GLU A 42 4.13 24.96 13.37
CA GLU A 42 3.80 24.82 14.80
C GLU A 42 4.78 25.66 15.62
N LYS A 43 4.24 26.65 16.35
CA LYS A 43 4.96 27.29 17.48
C LYS A 43 4.82 26.39 18.71
N TYR A 44 5.88 25.70 19.05
CA TYR A 44 5.97 25.00 20.33
C TYR A 44 6.38 26.00 21.42
N GLU A 45 5.47 26.32 22.33
CA GLU A 45 5.82 26.78 23.69
C GLU A 45 6.13 25.54 24.55
N ASN A 46 7.31 25.54 25.15
CA ASN A 46 7.80 24.49 26.03
C ASN A 46 6.87 24.29 27.23
N SER A 47 6.03 23.28 27.19
CA SER A 47 5.49 22.64 28.38
C SER A 47 5.92 21.18 28.33
N GLU A 48 6.71 20.76 29.33
CA GLU A 48 7.12 19.38 29.54
C GLU A 48 5.88 18.49 29.72
N VAL A 49 5.36 17.99 28.59
CA VAL A 49 4.46 16.83 28.60
C VAL A 49 5.35 15.62 28.38
N LYS A 50 5.49 14.82 29.46
CA LYS A 50 6.09 13.50 29.38
C LYS A 50 5.54 12.79 28.15
N ALA A 51 6.41 12.55 27.20
CA ALA A 51 6.13 11.78 26.01
C ALA A 51 5.57 10.42 26.45
N THR A 52 4.28 10.23 26.21
CA THR A 52 3.70 8.89 26.13
C THR A 52 4.38 8.29 24.89
N GLU A 53 5.31 7.39 25.12
CA GLU A 53 5.91 6.56 24.09
C GLU A 53 4.78 5.96 23.26
N THR A 54 4.58 6.49 22.07
CA THR A 54 3.86 5.79 21.01
C THR A 54 4.68 4.54 20.75
N ILE A 55 4.24 3.42 21.33
CA ILE A 55 4.80 2.10 21.07
C ILE A 55 4.53 1.86 19.58
N LYS A 56 5.47 2.25 18.72
CA LYS A 56 5.60 1.64 17.41
C LYS A 56 6.03 0.22 17.70
N VAL A 57 5.08 -0.68 17.85
CA VAL A 57 5.32 -2.12 17.79
C VAL A 57 5.56 -2.45 16.33
N GLU A 58 6.71 -2.03 15.80
CA GLU A 58 7.29 -2.75 14.70
C GLU A 58 7.79 -4.05 15.35
N PRO A 59 7.25 -5.21 14.98
CA PRO A 59 7.75 -6.45 15.49
C PRO A 59 9.24 -6.50 15.13
N ASP A 60 10.09 -6.70 16.13
CA ASP A 60 11.54 -6.82 15.98
C ASP A 60 11.88 -8.17 15.32
N PHE A 61 11.42 -8.35 14.09
CA PHE A 61 11.72 -9.51 13.25
C PHE A 61 13.08 -9.28 12.61
N SER A 62 14.09 -9.96 13.12
CA SER A 62 15.47 -9.74 12.69
C SER A 62 15.90 -10.63 11.51
N THR A 63 15.23 -11.76 11.27
CA THR A 63 15.67 -12.78 10.31
C THR A 63 14.52 -13.40 9.51
N PHE A 64 14.87 -14.18 8.46
CA PHE A 64 13.92 -14.98 7.70
C PHE A 64 13.14 -16.00 8.51
N ASP A 65 13.66 -16.42 9.68
CA ASP A 65 13.00 -17.40 10.54
C ASP A 65 11.81 -16.81 11.29
N ASP A 66 11.77 -15.48 11.40
CA ASP A 66 10.64 -14.75 11.98
C ASP A 66 9.48 -14.54 11.01
N LEU A 67 9.68 -14.79 9.72
CA LEU A 67 8.65 -14.66 8.71
C LEU A 67 7.59 -15.75 8.82
N PHE A 68 6.35 -15.36 8.70
CA PHE A 68 5.28 -16.32 8.45
C PHE A 68 5.30 -16.76 6.98
N VAL A 69 5.82 -17.96 6.75
CA VAL A 69 5.91 -18.55 5.40
C VAL A 69 4.74 -19.53 5.21
N GLY A 70 4.06 -19.40 4.08
CA GLY A 70 2.96 -20.24 3.67
C GLY A 70 2.73 -20.20 2.16
N GLY A 71 1.66 -20.84 1.67
CA GLY A 71 1.30 -20.81 0.25
C GLY A 71 1.39 -19.43 -0.38
N PRO A 72 0.79 -18.39 0.25
CA PRO A 72 0.72 -17.03 -0.31
C PRO A 72 2.05 -16.33 -0.57
N ASN A 73 3.15 -16.69 0.10
CA ASN A 73 4.43 -15.98 -0.01
C ASN A 73 5.67 -16.87 -0.15
N ASN A 74 5.49 -18.18 -0.19
CA ASN A 74 6.62 -19.13 -0.17
C ASN A 74 7.61 -18.90 -1.30
N LEU A 75 7.13 -18.65 -2.51
CA LEU A 75 7.99 -18.43 -3.68
C LEU A 75 8.80 -17.14 -3.52
N ALA A 76 8.17 -16.04 -3.11
CA ALA A 76 8.83 -14.76 -2.89
C ALA A 76 9.90 -14.86 -1.78
N VAL A 77 9.59 -15.53 -0.67
CA VAL A 77 10.53 -15.74 0.45
C VAL A 77 11.71 -16.63 0.02
N THR A 78 11.44 -17.69 -0.74
CA THR A 78 12.50 -18.57 -1.26
C THR A 78 13.43 -17.84 -2.22
N ALA A 79 12.88 -17.03 -3.13
CA ALA A 79 13.65 -16.19 -4.03
C ALA A 79 14.49 -15.16 -3.26
N ALA A 80 13.91 -14.49 -2.26
CA ALA A 80 14.60 -13.54 -1.40
C ALA A 80 15.78 -14.17 -0.66
N LYS A 81 15.59 -15.36 -0.07
CA LYS A 81 16.68 -16.14 0.55
C LYS A 81 17.81 -16.45 -0.43
N SER A 82 17.48 -16.80 -1.67
CA SER A 82 18.45 -17.07 -2.72
C SER A 82 19.25 -15.81 -3.11
N VAL A 83 18.60 -14.63 -3.18
CA VAL A 83 19.27 -13.35 -3.44
C VAL A 83 20.25 -13.01 -2.31
N VAL A 84 19.86 -13.20 -1.05
CA VAL A 84 20.73 -12.95 0.11
C VAL A 84 21.93 -13.89 0.15
N SER A 85 21.72 -15.19 -0.14
CA SER A 85 22.80 -16.18 -0.07
C SER A 85 23.80 -16.10 -1.23
N SER A 86 23.39 -15.57 -2.38
CA SER A 86 24.21 -15.49 -3.59
C SER A 86 23.85 -14.29 -4.44
N PRO A 87 24.22 -13.07 -4.01
CA PRO A 87 23.91 -11.84 -4.76
C PRO A 87 24.43 -11.92 -6.21
N GLY A 88 23.65 -11.40 -7.14
CA GLY A 88 23.97 -11.34 -8.57
C GLY A 88 23.87 -12.66 -9.35
N LYS A 89 23.79 -13.80 -8.69
CA LYS A 89 23.87 -15.11 -9.35
C LYS A 89 22.54 -15.66 -9.85
N ARG A 90 21.44 -15.41 -9.14
CA ARG A 90 20.12 -15.94 -9.46
C ARG A 90 19.03 -14.90 -9.22
N PHE A 91 17.92 -15.03 -9.99
CA PHE A 91 16.72 -14.20 -9.78
C PHE A 91 17.01 -12.70 -9.80
N ASN A 92 17.67 -12.23 -10.86
CA ASN A 92 18.14 -10.85 -10.95
C ASN A 92 17.71 -10.17 -12.27
N PRO A 93 16.90 -9.10 -12.22
CA PRO A 93 16.28 -8.56 -11.03
C PRO A 93 15.21 -9.49 -10.43
N LEU A 94 14.99 -9.42 -9.12
CA LEU A 94 13.82 -10.01 -8.46
C LEU A 94 12.72 -8.96 -8.37
N PHE A 95 11.58 -9.24 -8.96
CA PHE A 95 10.40 -8.38 -8.90
C PHE A 95 9.30 -9.04 -8.10
N ILE A 96 8.86 -8.39 -7.01
CA ILE A 96 7.83 -8.89 -6.12
C ILE A 96 6.63 -7.96 -6.20
N TYR A 97 5.47 -8.51 -6.52
CA TYR A 97 4.24 -7.71 -6.52
C TYR A 97 3.16 -8.32 -5.63
N GLY A 98 2.13 -7.54 -5.34
CA GLY A 98 0.98 -7.99 -4.58
C GLY A 98 0.18 -6.86 -3.97
N PRO A 99 -1.03 -7.11 -3.48
CA PRO A 99 -1.88 -6.06 -2.93
C PRO A 99 -1.24 -5.35 -1.73
N PRO A 100 -1.74 -4.16 -1.35
CA PRO A 100 -1.24 -3.45 -0.18
C PRO A 100 -1.41 -4.28 1.11
N GLY A 101 -0.41 -4.21 2.01
CA GLY A 101 -0.49 -4.82 3.33
C GLY A 101 -0.20 -6.32 3.40
N VAL A 102 0.26 -6.97 2.31
CA VAL A 102 0.62 -8.41 2.29
C VAL A 102 2.05 -8.72 2.77
N GLY A 103 2.82 -7.69 3.17
CA GLY A 103 4.16 -7.89 3.73
C GLY A 103 5.33 -7.68 2.76
N LYS A 104 5.13 -7.05 1.60
CA LYS A 104 6.19 -6.76 0.63
C LYS A 104 7.36 -5.97 1.22
N THR A 105 7.06 -4.80 1.80
CA THR A 105 8.05 -3.94 2.50
C THR A 105 8.74 -4.70 3.63
N PHE A 106 7.98 -5.53 4.35
CA PHE A 106 8.50 -6.35 5.43
C PHE A 106 9.56 -7.35 4.91
N LEU A 107 9.29 -8.01 3.78
CA LEU A 107 10.25 -8.90 3.14
C LEU A 107 11.51 -8.15 2.69
N LEU A 108 11.39 -6.94 2.11
CA LEU A 108 12.54 -6.10 1.78
C LEU A 108 13.38 -5.76 3.02
N LYS A 109 12.73 -5.37 4.12
CA LYS A 109 13.44 -5.09 5.38
C LYS A 109 14.12 -6.32 5.96
N THR A 110 13.54 -7.50 5.78
CA THR A 110 14.18 -8.76 6.17
C THR A 110 15.42 -9.04 5.33
N ILE A 111 15.39 -8.81 4.01
CA ILE A 111 16.57 -8.91 3.15
C ILE A 111 17.65 -7.92 3.60
N GLU A 112 17.28 -6.65 3.85
CA GLU A 112 18.19 -5.60 4.30
C GLU A 112 18.96 -6.01 5.56
N ARG A 113 18.26 -6.55 6.56
CA ARG A 113 18.87 -7.00 7.83
C ARG A 113 19.69 -8.29 7.68
N SER A 114 19.39 -9.10 6.68
CA SER A 114 20.05 -10.39 6.45
C SER A 114 21.33 -10.32 5.65
N HIS A 115 21.64 -9.17 5.03
CA HIS A 115 22.86 -8.99 4.23
C HIS A 115 23.51 -7.64 4.50
N HIS A 116 24.77 -7.66 4.93
CA HIS A 116 25.50 -6.46 5.40
C HIS A 116 25.72 -5.39 4.31
N SER A 117 25.79 -5.80 3.05
CA SER A 117 25.99 -4.91 1.89
C SER A 117 24.68 -4.78 1.11
N SER A 118 23.60 -4.37 1.78
CA SER A 118 22.29 -4.09 1.20
C SER A 118 21.85 -2.66 1.49
N PHE A 119 21.03 -2.11 0.62
CA PHE A 119 20.49 -0.77 0.78
C PHE A 119 19.01 -0.75 0.38
N TYR A 120 18.16 -0.40 1.34
CA TYR A 120 16.74 -0.18 1.12
C TYR A 120 16.45 1.28 0.83
N ILE A 121 15.62 1.53 -0.16
CA ILE A 121 15.11 2.85 -0.48
C ILE A 121 13.67 2.72 -0.98
N ASP A 122 12.76 3.52 -0.43
CA ASP A 122 11.43 3.68 -0.97
C ASP A 122 11.43 4.64 -2.17
N SER A 123 10.36 4.59 -2.95
CA SER A 123 10.24 5.38 -4.19
C SER A 123 10.27 6.90 -3.95
N GLU A 124 9.74 7.38 -2.83
CA GLU A 124 9.73 8.80 -2.48
C GLU A 124 11.13 9.28 -2.17
N SER A 125 11.85 8.58 -1.29
CA SER A 125 13.25 8.85 -0.94
C SER A 125 14.18 8.76 -2.14
N PHE A 126 13.93 7.81 -3.05
CA PHE A 126 14.68 7.69 -4.31
C PHE A 126 14.46 8.92 -5.19
N LEU A 127 13.20 9.32 -5.39
CA LEU A 127 12.82 10.48 -6.19
C LEU A 127 13.42 11.76 -5.62
N ASP A 128 13.29 11.98 -4.33
CA ASP A 128 13.83 13.16 -3.64
C ASP A 128 15.35 13.26 -3.75
N SER A 129 16.05 12.14 -3.53
CA SER A 129 17.50 12.09 -3.65
C SER A 129 17.97 12.34 -5.09
N TYR A 130 17.23 11.79 -6.07
CA TYR A 130 17.50 12.03 -7.50
C TYR A 130 17.30 13.49 -7.88
N ILE A 131 16.17 14.12 -7.47
CA ILE A 131 15.88 15.53 -7.77
C ILE A 131 16.88 16.46 -7.10
N ARG A 132 17.24 16.20 -5.83
CA ARG A 132 18.27 16.98 -5.12
C ARG A 132 19.62 16.88 -5.82
N GLY A 133 20.03 15.67 -6.22
CA GLY A 133 21.27 15.47 -6.95
C GLY A 133 21.34 16.25 -8.26
N ILE A 134 20.23 16.34 -9.01
CA ILE A 134 20.16 17.17 -10.22
C ILE A 134 20.25 18.68 -9.88
N LYS A 135 19.47 19.13 -8.89
CA LYS A 135 19.43 20.56 -8.51
C LYS A 135 20.78 21.07 -8.01
N ASN A 136 21.51 20.23 -7.31
CA ASN A 136 22.80 20.59 -6.68
C ASN A 136 24.01 20.26 -7.58
N ASN A 137 23.80 19.69 -8.79
CA ASN A 137 24.86 19.16 -9.66
C ASN A 137 25.74 18.08 -8.98
N ASP A 138 25.18 17.30 -8.07
CA ASP A 138 25.87 16.25 -7.32
C ASP A 138 25.20 14.86 -7.46
N ILE A 139 24.52 14.63 -8.57
CA ILE A 139 23.83 13.36 -8.87
C ILE A 139 24.73 12.12 -8.74
N ASP A 140 26.03 12.30 -8.95
CA ASP A 140 27.01 11.22 -8.84
C ASP A 140 27.19 10.74 -7.38
N VAL A 141 26.95 11.60 -6.39
CA VAL A 141 26.93 11.20 -4.98
C VAL A 141 25.79 10.22 -4.71
N PHE A 142 24.58 10.53 -5.19
CA PHE A 142 23.45 9.64 -5.10
C PHE A 142 23.71 8.29 -5.81
N LYS A 143 24.22 8.35 -7.05
CA LYS A 143 24.56 7.15 -7.82
C LYS A 143 25.62 6.30 -7.13
N SER A 144 26.66 6.93 -6.61
CA SER A 144 27.74 6.23 -5.89
C SER A 144 27.21 5.55 -4.64
N LYS A 145 26.32 6.21 -3.89
CA LYS A 145 25.70 5.63 -2.70
C LYS A 145 24.90 4.38 -3.02
N ILE A 146 23.98 4.43 -3.99
CA ILE A 146 23.14 3.26 -4.32
C ILE A 146 23.94 2.14 -5.00
N ARG A 147 25.04 2.45 -5.72
CA ARG A 147 25.88 1.48 -6.43
C ARG A 147 26.95 0.82 -5.56
N SER A 148 27.19 1.34 -4.36
CA SER A 148 28.21 0.81 -3.45
C SER A 148 27.84 -0.54 -2.84
N VAL A 149 26.57 -0.90 -2.79
CA VAL A 149 26.07 -2.12 -2.15
C VAL A 149 25.99 -3.30 -3.12
N ASP A 150 25.84 -4.51 -2.57
CA ASP A 150 25.67 -5.74 -3.36
C ASP A 150 24.20 -6.05 -3.65
N ILE A 151 23.29 -5.59 -2.80
CA ILE A 151 21.84 -5.77 -2.97
C ILE A 151 21.14 -4.41 -2.84
N LEU A 152 20.49 -3.96 -3.91
CA LEU A 152 19.61 -2.79 -3.90
C LEU A 152 18.16 -3.24 -3.76
N LEU A 153 17.45 -2.63 -2.82
CA LEU A 153 16.06 -2.91 -2.50
C LEU A 153 15.24 -1.64 -2.75
N VAL A 154 14.35 -1.67 -3.74
CA VAL A 154 13.52 -0.50 -4.12
C VAL A 154 12.05 -0.84 -3.89
N ASP A 155 11.42 -0.08 -2.97
CA ASP A 155 10.03 -0.29 -2.62
C ASP A 155 9.10 0.63 -3.42
N ASP A 156 7.88 0.12 -3.68
CA ASP A 156 6.76 0.86 -4.26
C ASP A 156 7.07 1.55 -5.59
N ILE A 157 7.77 0.87 -6.51
CA ILE A 157 8.22 1.46 -7.78
C ILE A 157 7.08 1.99 -8.67
N GLN A 158 5.81 1.60 -8.44
CA GLN A 158 4.66 2.15 -9.17
C GLN A 158 4.56 3.67 -9.07
N PHE A 159 5.11 4.29 -8.04
CA PHE A 159 5.14 5.75 -7.91
C PHE A 159 6.11 6.45 -8.87
N PHE A 160 6.92 5.70 -9.60
CA PHE A 160 7.73 6.25 -10.70
C PHE A 160 6.99 6.32 -12.04
N MET A 161 5.79 5.74 -12.14
CA MET A 161 5.01 5.78 -13.37
C MET A 161 4.77 7.22 -13.84
N GLY A 162 5.02 7.47 -15.13
CA GLY A 162 4.90 8.80 -15.74
C GLY A 162 6.08 9.76 -15.45
N LYS A 163 6.99 9.41 -14.55
CA LYS A 163 8.19 10.22 -14.22
C LYS A 163 9.39 9.76 -15.05
N LYS A 164 9.47 10.20 -16.30
CA LYS A 164 10.46 9.71 -17.28
C LYS A 164 11.90 9.70 -16.76
N GLY A 165 12.39 10.81 -16.20
CA GLY A 165 13.78 10.91 -15.74
C GLY A 165 14.15 9.89 -14.66
N VAL A 166 13.27 9.69 -13.68
CA VAL A 166 13.49 8.72 -12.59
C VAL A 166 13.39 7.29 -13.10
N SER A 167 12.44 7.01 -13.99
CA SER A 167 12.30 5.69 -14.60
C SER A 167 13.53 5.33 -15.46
N GLU A 168 14.13 6.31 -16.11
CA GLU A 168 15.40 6.12 -16.84
C GLU A 168 16.56 5.88 -15.89
N GLU A 169 16.67 6.63 -14.78
CA GLU A 169 17.72 6.37 -13.80
C GLU A 169 17.56 4.99 -13.14
N LEU A 170 16.33 4.57 -12.84
CA LEU A 170 16.07 3.21 -12.35
C LEU A 170 16.54 2.17 -13.38
N PHE A 171 16.25 2.36 -14.67
CA PHE A 171 16.73 1.47 -15.74
C PHE A 171 18.26 1.41 -15.79
N HIS A 172 18.94 2.54 -15.71
CA HIS A 172 20.40 2.58 -15.69
C HIS A 172 20.98 1.92 -14.43
N THR A 173 20.32 2.11 -13.30
CA THR A 173 20.71 1.49 -12.03
C THR A 173 20.56 -0.03 -12.11
N ILE A 174 19.45 -0.56 -12.60
CA ILE A 174 19.26 -2.01 -12.78
C ILE A 174 20.35 -2.56 -13.69
N ASN A 175 20.63 -1.92 -14.83
CA ASN A 175 21.69 -2.38 -15.73
C ASN A 175 23.08 -2.37 -15.08
N TYR A 176 23.37 -1.36 -14.26
CA TYR A 176 24.62 -1.32 -13.50
C TYR A 176 24.75 -2.54 -12.58
N PHE A 177 23.71 -2.86 -11.81
CA PHE A 177 23.72 -3.99 -10.90
C PHE A 177 23.87 -5.33 -11.63
N LEU A 178 23.13 -5.52 -12.71
CA LEU A 178 23.22 -6.73 -13.52
C LEU A 178 24.62 -6.93 -14.14
N ASN A 179 25.22 -5.86 -14.65
CA ASN A 179 26.54 -5.92 -15.29
C ASN A 179 27.69 -6.11 -14.27
N ASN A 180 27.46 -5.82 -13.00
CA ASN A 180 28.48 -5.94 -11.94
C ASN A 180 28.19 -7.14 -11.01
N GLU A 181 27.38 -8.09 -11.43
CA GLU A 181 26.99 -9.29 -10.63
C GLU A 181 26.43 -8.93 -9.25
N LYS A 182 25.68 -7.84 -9.16
CA LYS A 182 24.98 -7.36 -7.98
C LYS A 182 23.49 -7.56 -8.14
N SER A 183 22.73 -7.66 -7.04
CA SER A 183 21.30 -7.93 -7.07
C SER A 183 20.45 -6.67 -6.96
N VAL A 184 19.31 -6.67 -7.67
CA VAL A 184 18.24 -5.69 -7.50
C VAL A 184 16.94 -6.41 -7.15
N VAL A 185 16.30 -5.97 -6.08
CA VAL A 185 14.96 -6.40 -5.70
C VAL A 185 14.01 -5.22 -5.80
N LEU A 186 12.97 -5.37 -6.59
CA LEU A 186 11.97 -4.35 -6.85
C LEU A 186 10.62 -4.80 -6.32
N VAL A 187 9.89 -3.89 -5.70
CA VAL A 187 8.56 -4.19 -5.15
C VAL A 187 7.52 -3.23 -5.73
N SER A 188 6.33 -3.76 -6.02
CA SER A 188 5.20 -2.99 -6.52
C SER A 188 3.86 -3.54 -5.98
N ASP A 189 2.82 -2.72 -6.01
CA ASP A 189 1.44 -3.18 -5.82
C ASP A 189 0.81 -3.73 -7.12
N GLN A 190 1.49 -3.56 -8.26
CA GLN A 190 1.01 -3.93 -9.59
C GLN A 190 1.94 -4.92 -10.28
N LYS A 191 1.35 -5.74 -11.15
CA LYS A 191 2.10 -6.62 -12.06
C LYS A 191 2.92 -5.80 -13.06
N PRO A 192 4.06 -6.33 -13.58
CA PRO A 192 4.88 -5.62 -14.56
C PRO A 192 4.10 -5.12 -15.77
N GLU A 193 3.13 -5.91 -16.25
CA GLU A 193 2.32 -5.59 -17.43
C GLU A 193 1.37 -4.40 -17.19
N ARG A 194 1.10 -4.06 -15.94
CA ARG A 194 0.26 -2.92 -15.53
C ARG A 194 1.05 -1.68 -15.14
N LEU A 195 2.38 -1.70 -15.24
CA LEU A 195 3.24 -0.55 -14.99
C LEU A 195 3.18 0.44 -16.17
N LEU A 196 1.98 0.99 -16.40
CA LEU A 196 1.72 1.94 -17.49
C LEU A 196 2.53 3.22 -17.28
N GLY A 197 3.24 3.66 -18.33
CA GLY A 197 4.08 4.86 -18.28
C GLY A 197 5.53 4.60 -17.90
N PHE A 198 5.93 3.37 -17.61
CA PHE A 198 7.33 2.98 -17.65
C PHE A 198 7.81 2.78 -19.10
N PRO A 199 9.08 3.11 -19.39
CA PRO A 199 9.67 2.75 -20.68
C PRO A 199 9.64 1.23 -20.90
N GLU A 200 9.27 0.79 -22.12
CA GLU A 200 9.20 -0.65 -22.46
C GLU A 200 10.50 -1.41 -22.14
N ARG A 201 11.64 -0.75 -22.34
CA ARG A 201 12.97 -1.32 -22.02
C ARG A 201 13.14 -1.62 -20.52
N LEU A 202 12.53 -0.82 -19.63
CA LEU A 202 12.55 -1.06 -18.19
C LEU A 202 11.69 -2.27 -17.84
N VAL A 203 10.46 -2.32 -18.36
CA VAL A 203 9.55 -3.47 -18.17
C VAL A 203 10.17 -4.76 -18.69
N SER A 204 10.75 -4.73 -19.90
CA SER A 204 11.48 -5.88 -20.46
C SER A 204 12.64 -6.34 -19.57
N ARG A 205 13.36 -5.39 -18.96
CA ARG A 205 14.47 -5.74 -18.05
C ARG A 205 13.96 -6.39 -16.76
N ILE A 206 12.83 -5.94 -16.22
CA ILE A 206 12.17 -6.55 -15.07
C ILE A 206 11.73 -7.98 -15.41
N LEU A 207 11.10 -8.17 -16.57
CA LEU A 207 10.59 -9.48 -17.01
C LEU A 207 11.71 -10.50 -17.34
N ASN A 208 12.92 -10.05 -17.60
CA ASN A 208 14.07 -10.94 -17.81
C ASN A 208 14.59 -11.57 -16.51
N GLY A 209 14.16 -11.08 -15.35
CA GLY A 209 14.47 -11.64 -14.05
C GLY A 209 13.41 -12.62 -13.55
N LEU A 210 13.28 -12.73 -12.24
CA LEU A 210 12.19 -13.48 -11.62
C LEU A 210 11.07 -12.52 -11.20
N VAL A 211 9.86 -12.77 -11.68
CA VAL A 211 8.63 -12.10 -11.24
C VAL A 211 7.86 -13.06 -10.36
N THR A 212 7.53 -12.65 -9.16
CA THR A 212 6.74 -13.43 -8.20
C THR A 212 5.76 -12.54 -7.45
N ASP A 213 4.70 -13.13 -6.95
CA ASP A 213 3.69 -12.43 -6.16
C ASP A 213 3.76 -12.79 -4.67
N ILE A 214 3.14 -11.93 -3.89
CA ILE A 214 2.71 -12.22 -2.54
C ILE A 214 1.20 -12.01 -2.51
N GLU A 215 0.50 -13.10 -2.24
CA GLU A 215 -0.95 -13.09 -2.13
C GLU A 215 -1.42 -12.65 -0.73
N LYS A 216 -2.74 -12.48 -0.59
CA LYS A 216 -3.37 -12.23 0.71
C LYS A 216 -3.11 -13.41 1.64
N PRO A 217 -2.94 -13.16 2.96
CA PRO A 217 -2.79 -14.25 3.91
C PRO A 217 -4.02 -15.17 3.85
N ASP A 218 -3.75 -16.47 3.81
CA ASP A 218 -4.77 -17.50 3.93
C ASP A 218 -5.17 -17.74 5.40
N ASP A 219 -6.20 -18.55 5.62
CA ASP A 219 -6.70 -18.84 6.97
C ASP A 219 -5.64 -19.51 7.86
N GLU A 220 -4.77 -20.32 7.26
CA GLU A 220 -3.68 -20.99 8.01
C GLU A 220 -2.66 -19.96 8.48
N MET A 221 -2.23 -19.06 7.61
CA MET A 221 -1.29 -17.99 7.93
C MET A 221 -1.90 -17.03 8.96
N PHE A 222 -3.16 -16.65 8.80
CA PHE A 222 -3.89 -15.83 9.77
C PHE A 222 -3.86 -16.44 11.16
N LEU A 223 -4.20 -17.73 11.27
CA LEU A 223 -4.17 -18.44 12.55
C LEU A 223 -2.76 -18.57 13.14
N LYS A 224 -1.73 -18.75 12.31
CA LYS A 224 -0.34 -18.76 12.76
C LYS A 224 0.06 -17.44 13.40
N VAL A 225 -0.31 -16.31 12.76
CA VAL A 225 -0.03 -14.96 13.28
C VAL A 225 -0.75 -14.72 14.60
N LEU A 226 -2.05 -15.01 14.69
CA LEU A 226 -2.81 -14.88 15.94
C LEU A 226 -2.24 -15.74 17.07
N LYS A 227 -1.88 -16.99 16.79
CA LYS A 227 -1.28 -17.88 17.78
C LYS A 227 0.08 -17.39 18.28
N LYS A 228 0.92 -16.86 17.38
CA LYS A 228 2.20 -16.24 17.76
C LYS A 228 1.96 -15.02 18.62
N ALA A 229 1.10 -14.09 18.21
CA ALA A 229 0.76 -12.92 19.01
C ALA A 229 0.23 -13.31 20.40
N ASN A 230 -0.63 -14.32 20.47
CA ASN A 230 -1.14 -14.82 21.74
C ASN A 230 -0.02 -15.37 22.62
N LYS A 231 0.92 -16.13 22.06
CA LYS A 231 2.08 -16.68 22.77
C LYS A 231 3.01 -15.57 23.27
N ASP A 232 3.31 -14.58 22.45
CA ASP A 232 4.21 -13.48 22.78
C ASP A 232 3.64 -12.61 23.92
N HIS A 233 2.32 -12.61 24.10
CA HIS A 233 1.61 -11.98 25.22
C HIS A 233 1.20 -12.95 26.34
N GLY A 234 1.96 -14.04 26.54
CA GLY A 234 1.77 -14.97 27.66
C GLY A 234 0.58 -15.91 27.55
N GLY A 235 -0.02 -16.06 26.38
CA GLY A 235 -1.15 -16.96 26.13
C GLY A 235 -2.53 -16.42 26.55
N TYR A 236 -2.60 -15.17 27.01
CA TYR A 236 -3.81 -14.57 27.59
C TYR A 236 -4.45 -13.50 26.71
N LEU A 237 -3.91 -13.26 25.51
CA LEU A 237 -4.41 -12.20 24.62
C LEU A 237 -5.81 -12.52 24.09
N LEU A 238 -6.00 -13.72 23.58
CA LEU A 238 -7.23 -14.25 23.01
C LEU A 238 -7.53 -15.64 23.58
N SER A 239 -8.79 -15.88 23.92
CA SER A 239 -9.28 -17.22 24.27
C SER A 239 -9.39 -18.10 23.03
N ARG A 240 -9.53 -19.43 23.24
CA ARG A 240 -9.76 -20.37 22.13
C ARG A 240 -11.06 -20.10 21.37
N GLU A 241 -12.09 -19.65 22.08
CA GLU A 241 -13.39 -19.29 21.49
C GLU A 241 -13.27 -18.05 20.60
N GLU A 242 -12.58 -17.00 21.08
CA GLU A 242 -12.33 -15.78 20.31
C GLU A 242 -11.51 -16.05 19.05
N ILE A 243 -10.46 -16.87 19.14
CA ILE A 243 -9.69 -17.31 17.97
C ILE A 243 -10.57 -18.08 16.97
N SER A 244 -11.47 -18.93 17.47
CA SER A 244 -12.40 -19.67 16.62
C SER A 244 -13.40 -18.76 15.88
N LYS A 245 -13.90 -17.73 16.55
CA LYS A 245 -14.76 -16.69 15.93
C LYS A 245 -14.01 -15.91 14.85
N LEU A 246 -12.77 -15.51 15.14
CA LEU A 246 -11.91 -14.77 14.21
C LEU A 246 -11.53 -15.59 12.98
N LYS A 247 -11.46 -16.93 13.07
CA LYS A 247 -11.14 -17.81 11.94
C LYS A 247 -12.08 -17.66 10.75
N ASN A 248 -13.33 -17.28 11.00
CA ASN A 248 -14.34 -17.10 9.95
C ASN A 248 -14.28 -15.72 9.28
N LEU A 249 -13.37 -14.84 9.74
CA LEU A 249 -13.17 -13.53 9.13
C LEU A 249 -12.31 -13.67 7.88
N LYS A 250 -12.81 -13.14 6.75
CA LYS A 250 -11.98 -12.96 5.57
C LYS A 250 -11.03 -11.79 5.81
N ILE A 251 -9.78 -12.10 5.98
CA ILE A 251 -8.70 -11.13 6.17
C ILE A 251 -8.03 -10.86 4.83
N ASN A 252 -7.84 -9.59 4.52
CA ASN A 252 -7.29 -9.17 3.23
C ASN A 252 -5.81 -8.80 3.30
N SER A 253 -5.28 -8.55 4.50
CA SER A 253 -3.90 -8.09 4.66
C SER A 253 -3.36 -8.36 6.06
N PHE A 254 -2.03 -8.36 6.21
CA PHE A 254 -1.38 -8.35 7.53
C PHE A 254 -1.66 -7.07 8.32
N ARG A 255 -1.96 -5.95 7.64
CA ARG A 255 -2.40 -4.71 8.31
C ARG A 255 -3.71 -4.94 9.06
N ASP A 256 -4.66 -5.65 8.46
CA ASP A 256 -5.92 -6.01 9.13
C ASP A 256 -5.67 -6.87 10.36
N ILE A 257 -4.78 -7.87 10.25
CA ILE A 257 -4.41 -8.75 11.36
C ILE A 257 -3.80 -7.94 12.51
N ASN A 258 -2.85 -7.07 12.21
CA ASN A 258 -2.22 -6.21 13.21
C ASN A 258 -3.22 -5.24 13.83
N GLY A 259 -4.16 -4.71 13.05
CA GLY A 259 -5.26 -3.87 13.55
C GLY A 259 -6.10 -4.62 14.59
N ILE A 260 -6.45 -5.88 14.32
CA ILE A 260 -7.19 -6.74 15.26
C ILE A 260 -6.37 -6.97 16.54
N ILE A 261 -5.10 -7.35 16.40
CA ILE A 261 -4.21 -7.61 17.54
C ILE A 261 -4.08 -6.36 18.43
N ASN A 262 -3.81 -5.20 17.83
CA ASN A 262 -3.65 -3.95 18.55
C ASN A 262 -4.94 -3.53 19.29
N LYS A 263 -6.10 -3.73 18.68
CA LYS A 263 -7.38 -3.44 19.32
C LYS A 263 -7.67 -4.37 20.50
N VAL A 264 -7.36 -5.67 20.33
CA VAL A 264 -7.49 -6.66 21.40
C VAL A 264 -6.56 -6.34 22.56
N LEU A 265 -5.32 -5.93 22.28
CA LEU A 265 -4.36 -5.45 23.30
C LEU A 265 -4.89 -4.24 24.06
N LEU A 266 -5.41 -3.25 23.35
CA LEU A 266 -5.99 -2.05 23.94
C LEU A 266 -7.20 -2.37 24.83
N ASN A 267 -8.09 -3.24 24.36
CA ASN A 267 -9.26 -3.66 25.15
C ASN A 267 -8.82 -4.31 26.46
N LYS A 268 -7.81 -5.17 26.38
CA LYS A 268 -7.26 -5.82 27.58
C LYS A 268 -6.65 -4.83 28.57
N GLN A 269 -5.93 -3.82 28.11
CA GLN A 269 -5.36 -2.76 28.95
C GLN A 269 -6.45 -1.89 29.59
N THR A 270 -7.56 -1.68 28.91
CA THR A 270 -8.68 -0.84 29.36
C THR A 270 -9.77 -1.62 30.10
N GLY A 271 -9.61 -2.94 30.28
CA GLY A 271 -10.61 -3.81 30.93
C GLY A 271 -11.88 -4.02 30.10
N LYS A 272 -11.87 -3.69 28.80
CA LYS A 272 -13.03 -3.91 27.90
C LYS A 272 -13.08 -5.34 27.40
N SER A 273 -14.30 -5.81 27.11
CA SER A 273 -14.50 -7.16 26.55
C SER A 273 -14.06 -7.25 25.10
N ASN A 274 -13.22 -8.24 24.78
CA ASN A 274 -12.88 -8.56 23.39
C ASN A 274 -14.07 -9.14 22.61
N ASN A 275 -15.01 -9.80 23.30
CA ASN A 275 -16.16 -10.43 22.64
C ASN A 275 -17.07 -9.39 21.95
N GLU A 276 -17.28 -8.23 22.55
CA GLU A 276 -18.05 -7.14 21.93
C GLU A 276 -17.39 -6.70 20.63
N TYR A 277 -16.10 -6.37 20.70
CA TYR A 277 -15.33 -5.95 19.53
C TYR A 277 -15.30 -7.03 18.43
N ILE A 278 -15.09 -8.29 18.79
CA ILE A 278 -15.06 -9.39 17.81
C ILE A 278 -16.42 -9.57 17.13
N ASN A 279 -17.52 -9.46 17.89
CA ASN A 279 -18.86 -9.52 17.33
C ASN A 279 -19.18 -8.33 16.42
N GLU A 280 -18.78 -7.10 16.80
CA GLU A 280 -18.86 -5.91 15.94
C GLU A 280 -18.08 -6.13 14.65
N LEU A 281 -16.82 -6.59 14.74
CA LEU A 281 -15.96 -6.84 13.59
C LEU A 281 -16.55 -7.91 12.65
N ILE A 282 -17.17 -8.94 13.19
CA ILE A 282 -17.86 -9.98 12.41
C ILE A 282 -19.10 -9.39 11.71
N SER A 283 -19.89 -8.56 12.42
CA SER A 283 -21.06 -7.92 11.81
C SER A 283 -20.65 -6.92 10.73
N GLU A 284 -19.68 -6.05 10.98
CA GLU A 284 -19.17 -5.09 9.98
C GLU A 284 -18.62 -5.79 8.73
N LYS A 285 -17.87 -6.89 8.92
CA LYS A 285 -17.34 -7.65 7.78
C LYS A 285 -18.37 -8.54 7.12
N SER A 286 -19.44 -8.96 7.79
CA SER A 286 -20.59 -9.62 7.18
C SER A 286 -21.55 -8.65 6.51
N GLU A 287 -21.70 -7.42 7.01
CA GLU A 287 -22.45 -6.35 6.37
C GLU A 287 -21.67 -5.69 5.22
N GLY A 288 -20.34 -5.63 5.29
CA GLY A 288 -19.44 -5.27 4.19
C GLY A 288 -19.40 -6.28 3.04
N TYR A 289 -20.01 -7.44 3.21
CA TYR A 289 -20.58 -8.28 2.15
C TYR A 289 -21.99 -7.80 1.73
N LEU A 290 -22.17 -6.54 1.53
CA LEU A 290 -22.99 -6.12 0.41
C LEU A 290 -22.38 -6.84 -0.78
N GLU A 291 -23.14 -7.80 -1.30
CA GLU A 291 -22.81 -8.66 -2.44
C GLU A 291 -21.85 -7.94 -3.39
N ALA A 292 -20.72 -8.59 -3.75
CA ALA A 292 -19.82 -8.05 -4.75
C ALA A 292 -20.69 -7.40 -5.83
N ILE A 293 -20.49 -6.09 -6.07
CA ILE A 293 -21.40 -5.33 -6.93
C ILE A 293 -21.51 -6.08 -8.24
N LYS A 294 -22.61 -6.82 -8.43
CA LYS A 294 -22.84 -7.57 -9.65
C LYS A 294 -23.17 -6.58 -10.76
N PRO A 295 -22.79 -6.86 -12.00
CA PRO A 295 -23.15 -6.03 -13.15
C PRO A 295 -24.66 -5.71 -13.19
N GLU A 296 -25.49 -6.62 -12.74
CA GLU A 296 -26.95 -6.45 -12.65
C GLU A 296 -27.36 -5.36 -11.67
N HIS A 297 -26.63 -5.17 -10.54
CA HIS A 297 -26.89 -4.10 -9.58
C HIS A 297 -26.56 -2.73 -10.20
N ILE A 298 -25.48 -2.64 -10.95
CA ILE A 298 -25.09 -1.42 -11.68
C ILE A 298 -26.12 -1.13 -12.76
N LEU A 299 -26.53 -2.14 -13.52
CA LEU A 299 -27.57 -1.99 -14.57
C LEU A 299 -28.89 -1.51 -14.00
N ASN A 300 -29.31 -2.05 -12.85
CA ASN A 300 -30.50 -1.60 -12.11
C ASN A 300 -30.41 -0.15 -11.68
N TYR A 301 -29.23 0.27 -11.17
CA TYR A 301 -29.00 1.64 -10.76
C TYR A 301 -29.04 2.59 -11.93
N VAL A 302 -28.32 2.30 -13.01
CA VAL A 302 -28.28 3.13 -14.23
C VAL A 302 -29.66 3.23 -14.89
N SER A 303 -30.41 2.12 -14.97
CA SER A 303 -31.79 2.08 -15.47
C SER A 303 -32.69 3.05 -14.70
N LYS A 304 -32.60 3.08 -13.37
CA LYS A 304 -33.37 3.99 -12.51
C LYS A 304 -32.95 5.47 -12.70
N VAL A 305 -31.65 5.73 -12.77
CA VAL A 305 -31.10 7.10 -12.88
C VAL A 305 -31.50 7.75 -14.21
N PHE A 306 -31.39 7.00 -15.31
CA PHE A 306 -31.70 7.50 -16.64
C PHE A 306 -33.15 7.27 -17.06
N GLN A 307 -33.96 6.58 -16.24
CA GLN A 307 -35.33 6.17 -16.56
C GLN A 307 -35.42 5.43 -17.92
N VAL A 308 -34.44 4.56 -18.17
CA VAL A 308 -34.30 3.76 -19.39
C VAL A 308 -34.41 2.28 -19.01
N ASP A 309 -35.21 1.51 -19.72
CA ASP A 309 -35.34 0.08 -19.48
C ASP A 309 -34.01 -0.64 -19.68
N LYS A 310 -33.72 -1.62 -18.81
CA LYS A 310 -32.49 -2.40 -18.85
C LYS A 310 -32.23 -3.06 -20.19
N GLU A 311 -33.31 -3.58 -20.80
CA GLU A 311 -33.26 -4.21 -22.10
C GLU A 311 -32.83 -3.25 -23.20
N LEU A 312 -33.19 -1.98 -23.11
CA LEU A 312 -32.75 -0.94 -24.02
C LEU A 312 -31.29 -0.58 -23.84
N ILE A 313 -30.79 -0.58 -22.59
CA ILE A 313 -29.38 -0.32 -22.28
C ILE A 313 -28.49 -1.41 -22.89
N ILE A 314 -28.90 -2.66 -22.84
CA ILE A 314 -28.17 -3.81 -23.40
C ILE A 314 -28.39 -3.96 -24.92
N SER A 315 -29.45 -3.37 -25.48
CA SER A 315 -29.80 -3.48 -26.90
C SER A 315 -28.87 -2.68 -27.82
N LYS A 316 -29.03 -2.82 -29.13
CA LYS A 316 -28.35 -1.99 -30.16
C LYS A 316 -28.95 -0.59 -30.38
N ASN A 317 -29.88 -0.14 -29.55
CA ASN A 317 -30.52 1.18 -29.67
C ASN A 317 -29.47 2.31 -29.52
N ARG A 318 -29.53 3.33 -30.37
CA ARG A 318 -28.56 4.42 -30.44
C ARG A 318 -29.13 5.80 -30.03
N SER A 319 -30.27 5.83 -29.33
CA SER A 319 -30.79 7.09 -28.80
C SER A 319 -29.78 7.72 -27.81
N SER A 320 -29.75 9.04 -27.72
CA SER A 320 -28.78 9.80 -26.92
C SER A 320 -28.81 9.35 -25.47
N ASN A 321 -29.99 9.21 -24.85
CA ASN A 321 -30.19 8.84 -23.48
C ASN A 321 -29.70 7.40 -23.17
N VAL A 322 -29.92 6.48 -24.12
CA VAL A 322 -29.42 5.09 -24.03
C VAL A 322 -27.90 5.04 -24.16
N ASN A 323 -27.29 5.87 -25.01
CA ASN A 323 -25.82 5.92 -25.13
C ASN A 323 -25.15 6.47 -23.87
N GLU A 324 -25.73 7.47 -23.23
CA GLU A 324 -25.20 8.00 -21.96
C GLU A 324 -25.34 6.99 -20.83
N SER A 325 -26.48 6.30 -20.75
CA SER A 325 -26.66 5.24 -19.75
C SER A 325 -25.67 4.11 -19.96
N ARG A 326 -25.33 3.69 -21.19
CA ARG A 326 -24.30 2.69 -21.48
C ARG A 326 -22.91 3.16 -21.06
N LYS A 327 -22.55 4.42 -21.32
CA LYS A 327 -21.25 4.97 -20.92
C LYS A 327 -21.10 4.93 -19.40
N LEU A 328 -22.15 5.31 -18.66
CA LEU A 328 -22.12 5.24 -17.20
C LEU A 328 -22.05 3.80 -16.70
N PHE A 329 -22.85 2.89 -17.29
CA PHE A 329 -22.81 1.46 -16.97
C PHE A 329 -21.40 0.88 -17.17
N ALA A 330 -20.80 1.11 -18.35
CA ALA A 330 -19.47 0.61 -18.68
C ALA A 330 -18.39 1.16 -17.74
N ASN A 331 -18.47 2.44 -17.38
CA ASN A 331 -17.52 3.06 -16.43
C ASN A 331 -17.66 2.43 -15.03
N LEU A 332 -18.89 2.34 -14.51
CA LEU A 332 -19.13 1.74 -13.19
C LEU A 332 -18.79 0.25 -13.16
N ALA A 333 -19.16 -0.50 -14.20
CA ALA A 333 -18.84 -1.94 -14.27
C ALA A 333 -17.32 -2.17 -14.30
N ARG A 334 -16.57 -1.37 -15.06
CA ARG A 334 -15.11 -1.43 -15.11
C ARG A 334 -14.44 -1.14 -13.75
N ASN A 335 -14.97 -0.19 -12.99
CA ASN A 335 -14.38 0.27 -11.75
C ASN A 335 -14.78 -0.57 -10.52
N HIS A 336 -15.92 -1.27 -10.59
CA HIS A 336 -16.53 -1.94 -9.44
C HIS A 336 -16.80 -3.44 -9.65
N THR A 337 -16.44 -4.01 -10.81
CA THR A 337 -16.56 -5.45 -11.09
C THR A 337 -15.29 -5.97 -11.76
N ASP A 338 -15.10 -7.30 -11.76
CA ASP A 338 -13.96 -7.96 -12.40
C ASP A 338 -14.18 -8.22 -13.92
N LEU A 339 -15.20 -7.60 -14.54
CA LEU A 339 -15.49 -7.78 -15.95
C LEU A 339 -14.42 -7.19 -16.86
N SER A 340 -14.01 -7.97 -17.86
CA SER A 340 -13.18 -7.46 -18.94
C SER A 340 -13.97 -6.53 -19.88
N LEU A 341 -13.27 -5.68 -20.65
CA LEU A 341 -13.90 -4.77 -21.63
C LEU A 341 -14.76 -5.51 -22.67
N ASN A 342 -14.45 -6.77 -22.97
CA ASN A 342 -15.24 -7.58 -23.91
C ASN A 342 -16.50 -8.20 -23.28
N GLN A 343 -16.62 -8.17 -21.96
CA GLN A 343 -17.75 -8.69 -21.20
C GLN A 343 -18.73 -7.57 -20.77
N ILE A 344 -18.31 -6.32 -20.85
CA ILE A 344 -19.09 -5.11 -20.62
C ILE A 344 -19.74 -4.66 -21.95
#